data_f663bb278a73ec65749d5644bb02c752
#
_entry.id   f663bb278a73ec65749d5644bb02c752
#
_cell.length_a   1.000
_cell.length_b   1.000
_cell.length_c   1.000
_cell.angle_alpha   90.00
_cell.angle_beta   90.00
_cell.angle_gamma   90.00
#
_symmetry.space_group_name_H-M   'P 1'
#
loop_
_entity.id
_entity.type
_entity.pdbx_description
1 polymer ?
#
loop_
_entity_poly.entity_id
_entity_poly.type
_entity_poly.pdbx_seq_one_letter_code
_entity_poly.pdbx_strand_id
1 'polypeptide(L)'
;MAARVLAGIDPAVQPPRAVRHSGVRPWDETGTPHRLAELVGQEAGAVGDGRLAVIAPAGRLGELAPVLTGVVPDLAVGEQLDLERRAVLLAVAQAKGLEFDGVVVVDPDGIVAESPRGPSDLYVALTRATQRLGVFRLA
;
A
#
# COMPACT_ATOMS: atom_id res chain seq x y z
N MET A 1 -4.48 -8.81 -19.15
CA MET A 1 -3.62 -8.48 -18.01
C MET A 1 -2.29 -9.21 -18.13
N ALA A 2 -1.24 -8.52 -17.87
CA ALA A 2 0.06 -9.13 -17.91
C ALA A 2 0.13 -10.36 -17.02
N ALA A 3 0.98 -11.27 -17.38
CA ALA A 3 1.16 -12.48 -16.62
C ALA A 3 1.63 -12.17 -15.21
N ARG A 4 1.22 -12.98 -14.29
CA ARG A 4 1.70 -12.89 -12.92
C ARG A 4 3.11 -13.40 -12.83
N VAL A 5 3.91 -12.74 -12.04
CA VAL A 5 5.24 -13.19 -11.71
C VAL A 5 5.44 -13.00 -10.23
N LEU A 6 6.40 -13.69 -9.67
CA LEU A 6 6.80 -13.53 -8.28
C LEU A 6 5.60 -13.62 -7.34
N ALA A 7 5.04 -14.79 -7.24
CA ALA A 7 3.94 -15.05 -6.31
C ALA A 7 2.70 -14.20 -6.60
N GLY A 8 2.42 -13.98 -7.86
CA GLY A 8 1.19 -13.32 -8.28
C GLY A 8 1.34 -11.84 -8.55
N ILE A 9 2.53 -11.29 -8.38
CA ILE A 9 2.76 -9.89 -8.68
C ILE A 9 3.00 -9.72 -10.18
N ASP A 10 2.31 -8.75 -10.76
CA ASP A 10 2.45 -8.37 -12.15
C ASP A 10 3.90 -8.00 -12.47
N PRO A 11 4.45 -8.42 -13.63
CA PRO A 11 5.82 -8.03 -14.00
C PRO A 11 6.08 -6.54 -13.98
N ALA A 12 5.05 -5.72 -14.22
CA ALA A 12 5.17 -4.27 -14.17
C ALA A 12 5.26 -3.74 -12.75
N VAL A 13 5.00 -4.59 -11.74
CA VAL A 13 4.96 -4.22 -10.34
C VAL A 13 6.02 -5.03 -9.61
N GLN A 14 7.27 -4.61 -9.75
CA GLN A 14 8.39 -5.30 -9.13
C GLN A 14 8.53 -4.92 -7.67
N PRO A 15 8.68 -5.89 -6.74
CA PRO A 15 8.92 -5.53 -5.35
C PRO A 15 10.29 -4.86 -5.20
N PRO A 16 10.44 -3.94 -4.25
CA PRO A 16 11.72 -3.31 -4.01
C PRO A 16 12.75 -4.33 -3.51
N ARG A 17 14.02 -4.00 -3.71
CA ARG A 17 15.09 -4.90 -3.33
C ARG A 17 15.05 -5.27 -1.85
N ALA A 18 14.76 -4.31 -0.98
CA ALA A 18 14.68 -4.56 0.45
C ALA A 18 13.64 -5.62 0.78
N VAL A 19 12.47 -5.58 0.13
CA VAL A 19 11.42 -6.57 0.33
C VAL A 19 11.86 -7.93 -0.18
N ARG A 20 12.52 -7.99 -1.34
CA ARG A 20 13.00 -9.27 -1.89
C ARG A 20 13.99 -9.97 -0.96
N HIS A 21 14.71 -9.20 -0.14
CA HIS A 21 15.72 -9.74 0.79
C HIS A 21 15.24 -9.86 2.22
N SER A 22 13.99 -9.47 2.51
CA SER A 22 13.44 -9.53 3.87
C SER A 22 13.07 -10.93 4.33
N GLY A 23 12.89 -11.85 3.40
CA GLY A 23 12.38 -13.18 3.70
C GLY A 23 10.85 -13.25 3.75
N VAL A 24 10.16 -12.13 3.60
CA VAL A 24 8.69 -12.07 3.59
C VAL A 24 8.22 -12.00 2.15
N ARG A 25 7.37 -12.95 1.75
CA ARG A 25 6.85 -13.00 0.39
C ARG A 25 5.85 -11.87 0.17
N PRO A 26 6.04 -11.05 -0.88
CA PRO A 26 5.01 -10.07 -1.25
C PRO A 26 3.76 -10.78 -1.74
N TRP A 27 2.62 -10.09 -1.65
CA TRP A 27 1.35 -10.65 -2.10
C TRP A 27 0.61 -9.68 -3.03
N ASP A 28 -0.28 -10.24 -3.85
CA ASP A 28 -1.12 -9.50 -4.78
C ASP A 28 -2.51 -10.16 -4.73
N GLU A 29 -3.51 -9.40 -4.33
CA GLU A 29 -4.86 -9.92 -4.20
C GLU A 29 -5.87 -8.94 -4.79
N THR A 30 -6.98 -9.45 -5.29
CA THR A 30 -8.11 -8.66 -5.80
C THR A 30 -9.33 -8.94 -4.94
N GLY A 31 -10.08 -7.91 -4.60
CA GLY A 31 -11.28 -8.09 -3.79
C GLY A 31 -12.01 -6.80 -3.50
N THR A 32 -12.87 -6.86 -2.49
CA THR A 32 -13.69 -5.75 -2.05
C THR A 32 -12.96 -4.91 -1.00
N PRO A 33 -13.45 -3.68 -0.72
CA PRO A 33 -12.88 -2.89 0.38
C PRO A 33 -12.91 -3.61 1.72
N HIS A 34 -13.91 -4.45 1.96
CA HIS A 34 -14.00 -5.23 3.19
C HIS A 34 -12.84 -6.22 3.31
N ARG A 35 -12.51 -6.90 2.21
CA ARG A 35 -11.37 -7.81 2.18
C ARG A 35 -10.06 -7.04 2.36
N LEU A 36 -9.95 -5.85 1.75
CA LEU A 36 -8.81 -4.99 1.96
C LEU A 36 -8.62 -4.67 3.45
N ALA A 37 -9.71 -4.34 4.13
CA ALA A 37 -9.65 -4.04 5.57
C ALA A 37 -9.10 -5.21 6.37
N GLU A 38 -9.53 -6.44 6.05
CA GLU A 38 -9.00 -7.63 6.71
C GLU A 38 -7.49 -7.76 6.51
N LEU A 39 -7.02 -7.56 5.28
CA LEU A 39 -5.59 -7.67 4.96
C LEU A 39 -4.78 -6.57 5.64
N VAL A 40 -5.29 -5.34 5.65
CA VAL A 40 -4.62 -4.23 6.33
C VAL A 40 -4.51 -4.49 7.83
N GLY A 41 -5.57 -5.03 8.44
CA GLY A 41 -5.52 -5.42 9.84
C GLY A 41 -4.44 -6.47 10.11
N GLN A 42 -4.32 -7.46 9.23
CA GLN A 42 -3.30 -8.49 9.35
C GLN A 42 -1.89 -7.90 9.20
N GLU A 43 -1.70 -6.99 8.23
CA GLU A 43 -0.40 -6.35 8.03
C GLU A 43 -0.04 -5.45 9.21
N ALA A 44 -1.00 -4.74 9.78
CA ALA A 44 -0.76 -3.92 10.96
C ALA A 44 -0.26 -4.77 12.13
N GLY A 45 -0.86 -5.95 12.32
CA GLY A 45 -0.38 -6.90 13.31
C GLY A 45 0.99 -7.45 13.02
N ALA A 46 1.27 -7.73 11.75
CA ALA A 46 2.54 -8.31 11.32
C ALA A 46 3.72 -7.36 11.48
N VAL A 47 3.52 -6.06 11.25
CA VAL A 47 4.61 -5.10 11.43
C VAL A 47 4.86 -4.79 12.91
N GLY A 48 3.93 -5.14 13.80
CA GLY A 48 4.09 -4.95 15.24
C GLY A 48 4.35 -3.49 15.60
N ASP A 49 5.51 -3.20 16.16
CA ASP A 49 5.89 -1.84 16.51
C ASP A 49 6.41 -1.03 15.32
N GLY A 50 6.51 -1.66 14.16
CA GLY A 50 6.92 -0.98 12.94
C GLY A 50 5.82 -0.09 12.37
N ARG A 51 6.10 0.48 11.20
CA ARG A 51 5.19 1.42 10.55
C ARG A 51 4.60 0.79 9.30
N LEU A 52 3.30 1.00 9.13
CA LEU A 52 2.54 0.51 7.98
C LEU A 52 1.98 1.69 7.21
N ALA A 53 2.15 1.70 5.89
CA ALA A 53 1.50 2.66 5.02
C ALA A 53 0.55 1.94 4.08
N VAL A 54 -0.65 2.49 3.92
CA VAL A 54 -1.58 2.10 2.86
C VAL A 54 -1.55 3.23 1.85
N ILE A 55 -1.07 2.95 0.66
CA ILE A 55 -0.91 3.96 -0.39
C ILE A 55 -1.95 3.69 -1.46
N ALA A 56 -2.78 4.69 -1.74
CA ALA A 56 -3.91 4.54 -2.67
C ALA A 56 -4.01 5.78 -3.57
N PRO A 57 -4.78 5.69 -4.66
CA PRO A 57 -5.06 6.88 -5.46
C PRO A 57 -5.68 7.96 -4.60
N ALA A 58 -5.27 9.21 -4.81
CA ALA A 58 -5.77 10.32 -4.01
C ALA A 58 -7.30 10.40 -4.01
N GLY A 59 -7.93 10.10 -5.13
CA GLY A 59 -9.38 10.13 -5.25
C GLY A 59 -10.12 9.04 -4.48
N ARG A 60 -9.40 8.05 -3.95
CA ARG A 60 -10.03 6.96 -3.20
C ARG A 60 -9.82 7.04 -1.69
N LEU A 61 -9.01 7.99 -1.22
CA LEU A 61 -8.71 8.07 0.22
C LEU A 61 -9.99 8.26 1.05
N GLY A 62 -10.91 9.10 0.58
CA GLY A 62 -12.15 9.38 1.31
C GLY A 62 -13.06 8.16 1.47
N GLU A 63 -13.10 7.28 0.47
CA GLU A 63 -13.93 6.08 0.55
C GLU A 63 -13.26 4.97 1.36
N LEU A 64 -11.94 4.94 1.37
CA LEU A 64 -11.19 3.90 2.08
C LEU A 64 -11.00 4.20 3.56
N ALA A 65 -10.93 5.47 3.92
CA ALA A 65 -10.64 5.87 5.29
C ALA A 65 -11.61 5.25 6.32
N PRO A 66 -12.94 5.34 6.16
CA PRO A 66 -13.84 4.76 7.16
C PRO A 66 -13.74 3.24 7.24
N VAL A 67 -13.48 2.58 6.12
CA VAL A 67 -13.35 1.12 6.11
C VAL A 67 -12.10 0.69 6.86
N LEU A 68 -10.99 1.38 6.64
CA LEU A 68 -9.71 1.01 7.25
C LEU A 68 -9.63 1.44 8.72
N THR A 69 -10.21 2.57 9.10
CA THR A 69 -10.24 2.99 10.50
C THR A 69 -11.09 2.05 11.34
N GLY A 70 -11.99 1.30 10.72
CA GLY A 70 -12.77 0.28 11.41
C GLY A 70 -11.90 -0.88 11.93
N VAL A 71 -10.76 -1.15 11.32
CA VAL A 71 -9.85 -2.22 11.73
C VAL A 71 -8.55 -1.68 12.33
N VAL A 72 -8.18 -0.45 12.00
CA VAL A 72 -7.00 0.22 12.55
C VAL A 72 -7.45 1.59 13.06
N PRO A 73 -7.96 1.66 14.30
CA PRO A 73 -8.60 2.89 14.79
C PRO A 73 -7.69 4.12 14.85
N ASP A 74 -6.39 3.92 15.01
CA ASP A 74 -5.43 5.03 15.08
C ASP A 74 -4.79 5.37 13.73
N LEU A 75 -5.35 4.87 12.64
CA LEU A 75 -4.87 5.17 11.30
C LEU A 75 -4.94 6.68 11.03
N ALA A 76 -3.81 7.28 10.65
CA ALA A 76 -3.77 8.69 10.29
C ALA A 76 -4.14 8.84 8.82
N VAL A 77 -5.02 9.81 8.51
CA VAL A 77 -5.54 10.03 7.16
C VAL A 77 -5.63 11.52 6.86
N GLY A 78 -5.48 11.86 5.59
CA GLY A 78 -5.83 13.18 5.09
C GLY A 78 -4.69 14.18 5.09
N GLU A 79 -5.05 15.45 4.93
CA GLU A 79 -4.07 16.52 4.76
C GLU A 79 -3.26 16.80 6.03
N GLN A 80 -3.86 16.55 7.19
CA GLN A 80 -3.19 16.71 8.47
C GLN A 80 -2.61 15.38 8.93
N LEU A 81 -1.96 14.72 8.01
CA LEU A 81 -1.39 13.41 8.23
C LEU A 81 -0.33 13.45 9.32
N ASP A 82 -0.52 12.63 10.35
CA ASP A 82 0.48 12.46 11.41
C ASP A 82 1.39 11.31 11.02
N LEU A 83 2.54 11.62 10.48
CA LEU A 83 3.49 10.62 10.00
C LEU A 83 4.19 9.88 11.13
N GLU A 84 4.01 10.29 12.37
CA GLU A 84 4.52 9.56 13.51
C GLU A 84 3.61 8.41 13.93
N ARG A 85 2.37 8.38 13.42
CA ARG A 85 1.47 7.26 13.66
C ARG A 85 2.04 5.99 13.04
N ARG A 86 1.77 4.86 13.67
CA ARG A 86 2.26 3.57 13.17
C ARG A 86 1.58 3.14 11.88
N ALA A 87 0.36 3.58 11.66
CA ALA A 87 -0.38 3.27 10.43
C ALA A 87 -0.90 4.54 9.80
N VAL A 88 -0.71 4.67 8.49
CA VAL A 88 -1.13 5.85 7.74
C VAL A 88 -1.78 5.43 6.44
N LEU A 89 -2.78 6.19 6.00
CA LEU A 89 -3.40 6.06 4.67
C LEU A 89 -3.09 7.35 3.90
N LEU A 90 -2.42 7.21 2.76
CA LEU A 90 -1.91 8.40 2.07
C LEU A 90 -1.83 8.16 0.57
N ALA A 91 -1.70 9.25 -0.18
CA ALA A 91 -1.42 9.20 -1.61
C ALA A 91 0.09 9.14 -1.84
N VAL A 92 0.49 8.80 -3.06
CA VAL A 92 1.90 8.64 -3.41
C VAL A 92 2.69 9.93 -3.13
N ALA A 93 2.12 11.10 -3.45
CA ALA A 93 2.81 12.37 -3.25
C ALA A 93 3.20 12.59 -1.79
N GLN A 94 2.39 12.09 -0.86
CA GLN A 94 2.68 12.22 0.58
C GLN A 94 3.73 11.21 1.04
N ALA A 95 3.93 10.14 0.29
CA ALA A 95 4.87 9.08 0.65
C ALA A 95 6.30 9.33 0.16
N LYS A 96 6.50 10.31 -0.73
CA LYS A 96 7.81 10.57 -1.31
C LYS A 96 8.82 10.92 -0.22
N GLY A 97 9.98 10.27 -0.29
CA GLY A 97 11.04 10.48 0.69
C GLY A 97 10.88 9.74 2.00
N LEU A 98 9.82 8.96 2.15
CA LEU A 98 9.56 8.20 3.38
C LEU A 98 9.74 6.70 3.12
N GLU A 99 9.93 5.95 4.20
CA GLU A 99 9.98 4.50 4.14
C GLU A 99 9.16 3.92 5.29
N PHE A 100 8.63 2.72 5.05
CA PHE A 100 7.78 2.03 6.03
C PHE A 100 8.16 0.56 6.07
N ASP A 101 7.97 -0.07 7.24
CA ASP A 101 8.24 -1.50 7.38
C ASP A 101 7.30 -2.31 6.49
N GLY A 102 6.04 -1.92 6.44
CA GLY A 102 5.06 -2.55 5.56
C GLY A 102 4.34 -1.51 4.70
N VAL A 103 4.00 -1.91 3.48
CA VAL A 103 3.23 -1.07 2.57
C VAL A 103 2.18 -1.94 1.89
N VAL A 104 0.95 -1.44 1.84
CA VAL A 104 -0.11 -2.02 1.01
C VAL A 104 -0.43 -0.99 -0.06
N VAL A 105 -0.18 -1.33 -1.31
CA VAL A 105 -0.50 -0.46 -2.46
C VAL A 105 -1.89 -0.86 -2.95
N VAL A 106 -2.83 0.07 -2.88
CA VAL A 106 -4.22 -0.16 -3.25
C VAL A 106 -4.51 0.44 -4.60
N ASP A 107 -5.17 -0.32 -5.47
CA ASP A 107 -5.59 0.13 -6.80
C ASP A 107 -4.41 0.69 -7.61
N PRO A 108 -3.43 -0.15 -7.93
CA PRO A 108 -2.26 0.32 -8.67
C PRO A 108 -2.62 0.94 -10.03
N ASP A 109 -3.66 0.42 -10.70
CA ASP A 109 -4.11 0.99 -11.98
C ASP A 109 -4.64 2.41 -11.80
N GLY A 110 -5.33 2.66 -10.69
CA GLY A 110 -5.82 4.01 -10.36
C GLY A 110 -4.68 4.98 -10.07
N ILE A 111 -3.63 4.51 -9.42
CA ILE A 111 -2.44 5.33 -9.19
C ILE A 111 -1.82 5.74 -10.53
N VAL A 112 -1.66 4.79 -11.44
CA VAL A 112 -1.11 5.05 -12.76
C VAL A 112 -2.00 6.03 -13.54
N ALA A 113 -3.31 5.88 -13.42
CA ALA A 113 -4.27 6.70 -14.17
C ALA A 113 -4.37 8.14 -13.67
N GLU A 114 -4.05 8.40 -12.40
CA GLU A 114 -4.23 9.73 -11.81
C GLU A 114 -3.19 10.75 -12.26
N SER A 115 -2.10 10.31 -12.86
CA SER A 115 -0.96 11.20 -13.08
C SER A 115 -0.32 10.92 -14.43
N PRO A 116 0.18 11.97 -15.13
CA PRO A 116 1.00 11.76 -16.34
C PRO A 116 2.27 10.95 -16.04
N ARG A 117 2.68 10.91 -14.78
CA ARG A 117 3.83 10.12 -14.33
C ARG A 117 3.40 8.84 -13.63
N GLY A 118 2.25 8.30 -14.02
CA GLY A 118 1.66 7.17 -13.35
C GLY A 118 2.61 6.00 -13.07
N PRO A 119 3.36 5.49 -14.09
CA PRO A 119 4.30 4.39 -13.84
C PRO A 119 5.39 4.75 -12.83
N SER A 120 5.90 5.99 -12.87
CA SER A 120 6.90 6.45 -11.91
C SER A 120 6.31 6.56 -10.51
N ASP A 121 5.08 7.06 -10.40
CA ASP A 121 4.40 7.17 -9.11
C ASP A 121 4.15 5.79 -8.51
N LEU A 122 3.74 4.83 -9.33
CA LEU A 122 3.58 3.46 -8.85
C LEU A 122 4.90 2.88 -8.36
N TYR A 123 5.99 3.13 -9.09
CA TYR A 123 7.32 2.69 -8.66
C TYR A 123 7.68 3.30 -7.30
N VAL A 124 7.42 4.59 -7.12
CA VAL A 124 7.67 5.25 -5.82
C VAL A 124 6.88 4.56 -4.72
N ALA A 125 5.60 4.30 -4.94
CA ALA A 125 4.77 3.62 -3.94
C ALA A 125 5.36 2.27 -3.54
N LEU A 126 5.74 1.47 -4.52
CA LEU A 126 6.28 0.13 -4.28
C LEU A 126 7.62 0.16 -3.54
N THR A 127 8.43 1.18 -3.77
CA THR A 127 9.76 1.27 -3.18
C THR A 127 9.77 1.84 -1.76
N ARG A 128 8.61 2.21 -1.22
CA ARG A 128 8.54 2.70 0.17
C ARG A 128 8.58 1.57 1.20
N ALA A 129 8.38 0.31 0.76
CA ALA A 129 8.39 -0.85 1.66
C ALA A 129 9.81 -1.35 1.89
N THR A 130 10.15 -1.66 3.14
CA THR A 130 11.46 -2.22 3.48
C THR A 130 11.38 -3.69 3.87
N GLN A 131 10.22 -4.17 4.35
CA GLN A 131 10.06 -5.53 4.85
C GLN A 131 8.94 -6.29 4.17
N ARG A 132 7.76 -5.68 4.09
CA ARG A 132 6.55 -6.34 3.63
C ARG A 132 5.86 -5.49 2.59
N LEU A 133 5.44 -6.11 1.49
CA LEU A 133 4.71 -5.41 0.43
C LEU A 133 3.48 -6.23 0.04
N GLY A 134 2.34 -5.56 0.00
CA GLY A 134 1.13 -6.13 -0.56
C GLY A 134 0.58 -5.20 -1.64
N VAL A 135 -0.05 -5.78 -2.65
CA VAL A 135 -0.74 -5.04 -3.69
C VAL A 135 -2.19 -5.51 -3.70
N PHE A 136 -3.12 -4.58 -3.56
CA PHE A 136 -4.54 -4.92 -3.53
C PHE A 136 -5.27 -4.22 -4.67
N ARG A 137 -5.96 -4.99 -5.48
CA ARG A 137 -6.75 -4.49 -6.61
C ARG A 137 -8.21 -4.51 -6.22
N LEU A 138 -8.85 -3.35 -6.32
CA LEU A 138 -10.29 -3.25 -6.00
C LEU A 138 -11.11 -3.83 -7.14
N ALA A 139 -11.94 -4.77 -6.80
CA ALA A 139 -12.82 -5.42 -7.77
C ALA A 139 -14.03 -4.54 -8.09
#